data_91f9ea332885f6843a95032610ba44d1
#
_entry.id   91f9ea332885f6843a95032610ba44d1
#
_cell.length_a   1.000
_cell.length_b   1.000
_cell.length_c   1.000
_cell.angle_alpha   90.00
_cell.angle_beta   90.00
_cell.angle_gamma   90.00
#
_symmetry.space_group_name_H-M   'P 1'
#
loop_
_entity.id
_entity.type
_entity.pdbx_description
1 polymer ?
#
loop_
_entity_poly.entity_id
_entity_poly.type
_entity_poly.pdbx_seq_one_letter_code
_entity_poly.pdbx_strand_id
1 'polypeptide(L)'
;MIKKLTGILLFSLFVLPVLAQKKNSLLQGLYFQWGYNTEWYTKSKIHFNSTVNGIDHNFILYKAKAHDRNDMDAIVKKPIEISVPQYNYRIGFYLNRAHTKAIEINYDHTKYIVYDDQVVHAKGNIGSNYFDKDTSFTFNEVHFEHTNGANFYQINYVRQYQLKKNSRRTVLTALWKAGAGILIPKTDITLSGKRVDNRFHIAGYCFGAEGGARWYISRKLFFEGTAKAGFANYTNALGAGNGRVNHKFGYFELIGTIGYDIKF
;
A
#
# COMPACT_ATOMS: atom_id res chain seq x y z
N MET A 1 17.96 -22.57 -4.25
CA MET A 1 16.76 -21.76 -3.97
C MET A 1 15.71 -21.82 -5.09
N ILE A 2 16.08 -21.96 -6.35
CA ILE A 2 15.16 -21.96 -7.54
C ILE A 2 14.19 -23.17 -7.56
N LYS A 3 14.61 -24.35 -7.10
CA LYS A 3 13.77 -25.57 -7.12
C LYS A 3 12.55 -25.55 -6.17
N LYS A 4 12.56 -24.70 -5.11
CA LYS A 4 11.42 -24.57 -4.20
C LYS A 4 10.33 -23.62 -4.71
N LEU A 5 10.70 -22.63 -5.54
CA LEU A 5 9.72 -21.70 -6.15
C LEU A 5 8.89 -22.40 -7.25
N THR A 6 9.50 -23.31 -8.02
CA THR A 6 8.83 -24.05 -9.08
C THR A 6 7.73 -24.99 -8.55
N GLY A 7 7.94 -25.56 -7.35
CA GLY A 7 6.94 -26.42 -6.68
C GLY A 7 5.67 -25.66 -6.24
N ILE A 8 5.82 -24.42 -5.75
CA ILE A 8 4.69 -23.59 -5.33
C ILE A 8 3.88 -23.09 -6.54
N LEU A 9 4.56 -22.73 -7.63
CA LEU A 9 3.89 -22.30 -8.86
C LEU A 9 3.12 -23.44 -9.54
N LEU A 10 3.66 -24.66 -9.53
CA LEU A 10 2.99 -25.86 -10.05
C LEU A 10 1.81 -26.29 -9.18
N PHE A 11 1.89 -26.17 -7.85
CA PHE A 11 0.79 -26.51 -6.96
C PHE A 11 -0.39 -25.53 -7.09
N SER A 12 -0.11 -24.24 -7.34
CA SER A 12 -1.16 -23.23 -7.58
C SER A 12 -1.89 -23.43 -8.92
N LEU A 13 -1.23 -23.96 -9.95
CA LEU A 13 -1.84 -24.26 -11.24
C LEU A 13 -2.78 -25.49 -11.20
N PHE A 14 -2.57 -26.43 -10.28
CA PHE A 14 -3.44 -27.61 -10.13
C PHE A 14 -4.70 -27.34 -9.28
N VAL A 15 -4.70 -26.34 -8.41
CA VAL A 15 -5.87 -26.03 -7.58
C VAL A 15 -6.94 -25.25 -8.36
N LEU A 16 -6.57 -24.51 -9.40
CA LEU A 16 -7.50 -23.72 -10.21
C LEU A 16 -8.59 -24.55 -10.94
N PRO A 17 -8.29 -25.70 -11.58
CA PRO A 17 -9.31 -26.50 -12.26
C PRO A 17 -10.29 -27.19 -11.32
N VAL A 18 -9.91 -27.51 -10.07
CA VAL A 18 -10.79 -28.14 -9.09
C VAL A 18 -11.90 -27.20 -8.63
N LEU A 19 -11.64 -25.89 -8.58
CA LEU A 19 -12.63 -24.88 -8.22
C LEU A 19 -13.63 -24.57 -9.35
N ALA A 20 -13.26 -24.89 -10.60
CA ALA A 20 -14.05 -24.59 -11.80
C ALA A 20 -15.14 -25.65 -12.12
N GLN A 21 -15.07 -26.84 -11.55
CA GLN A 21 -15.94 -27.98 -11.96
C GLN A 21 -17.32 -28.05 -11.27
N LYS A 22 -17.64 -27.17 -10.32
CA LYS A 22 -18.96 -27.21 -9.64
C LYS A 22 -19.94 -26.24 -10.28
N LYS A 23 -21.04 -26.73 -10.82
CA LYS A 23 -22.18 -25.97 -11.39
C LYS A 23 -22.82 -24.96 -10.39
N ASN A 24 -22.46 -25.02 -9.12
CA ASN A 24 -22.83 -24.11 -8.02
C ASN A 24 -21.56 -23.58 -7.29
N SER A 25 -20.50 -23.30 -8.01
CA SER A 25 -19.30 -22.68 -7.43
C SER A 25 -19.64 -21.31 -6.83
N LEU A 26 -19.21 -21.07 -5.59
CA LEU A 26 -19.26 -19.74 -4.96
C LEU A 26 -18.47 -18.68 -5.75
N LEU A 27 -17.48 -19.13 -6.53
CA LEU A 27 -16.64 -18.29 -7.37
C LEU A 27 -17.04 -18.46 -8.83
N GLN A 28 -17.29 -17.33 -9.48
CA GLN A 28 -17.77 -17.26 -10.87
C GLN A 28 -16.72 -16.76 -11.85
N GLY A 29 -15.47 -16.63 -11.40
CA GLY A 29 -14.33 -16.15 -12.15
C GLY A 29 -13.36 -15.41 -11.25
N LEU A 30 -12.23 -15.05 -11.80
CA LEU A 30 -11.23 -14.24 -11.11
C LEU A 30 -10.64 -13.21 -12.09
N TYR A 31 -10.02 -12.19 -11.54
CA TYR A 31 -9.17 -11.28 -12.30
C TYR A 31 -7.88 -11.01 -11.56
N PHE A 32 -6.86 -10.69 -12.32
CA PHE A 32 -5.57 -10.22 -11.83
C PHE A 32 -5.30 -8.84 -12.40
N GLN A 33 -4.71 -7.95 -11.60
CA GLN A 33 -4.27 -6.62 -12.01
C GLN A 33 -2.88 -6.34 -11.49
N TRP A 34 -2.16 -5.57 -12.28
CA TRP A 34 -0.89 -4.96 -11.91
C TRP A 34 -0.85 -3.53 -12.44
N GLY A 35 -0.20 -2.63 -11.72
CA GLY A 35 -0.04 -1.26 -12.15
C GLY A 35 0.74 -0.41 -11.17
N TYR A 36 0.54 0.90 -11.29
CA TYR A 36 1.25 1.92 -10.54
C TYR A 36 0.28 2.79 -9.75
N ASN A 37 0.81 3.41 -8.68
CA ASN A 37 0.09 4.34 -7.83
C ASN A 37 0.95 5.55 -7.48
N THR A 38 0.29 6.61 -7.05
CA THR A 38 0.90 7.80 -6.45
C THR A 38 0.01 8.30 -5.31
N GLU A 39 0.63 8.87 -4.27
CA GLU A 39 -0.05 9.15 -3.02
C GLU A 39 0.21 10.54 -2.45
N TRP A 40 -0.77 11.04 -1.72
CA TRP A 40 -0.71 12.23 -0.90
C TRP A 40 -1.15 11.92 0.51
N TYR A 41 -0.47 12.51 1.50
CA TYR A 41 -0.68 12.23 2.90
C TYR A 41 -1.15 13.46 3.67
N THR A 42 -2.04 13.28 4.63
CA THR A 42 -2.31 14.30 5.63
C THR A 42 -1.13 14.43 6.59
N LYS A 43 -1.02 15.58 7.27
CA LYS A 43 -0.03 15.76 8.33
C LYS A 43 -0.22 14.71 9.44
N SER A 44 0.88 14.19 9.95
CA SER A 44 0.93 13.11 10.92
C SER A 44 1.43 13.59 12.29
N LYS A 45 0.94 12.95 13.35
CA LYS A 45 1.56 12.97 14.67
C LYS A 45 2.40 11.72 14.80
N ILE A 46 3.71 11.86 14.97
CA ILE A 46 4.67 10.75 15.00
C ILE A 46 5.28 10.69 16.40
N HIS A 47 5.13 9.56 17.07
CA HIS A 47 5.69 9.31 18.39
C HIS A 47 6.85 8.32 18.29
N PHE A 48 8.04 8.78 18.67
CA PHE A 48 9.26 7.98 18.76
C PHE A 48 9.45 7.51 20.19
N ASN A 49 9.72 6.21 20.34
CA ASN A 49 10.08 5.60 21.61
C ASN A 49 11.19 4.59 21.35
N SER A 50 12.45 5.00 21.54
CA SER A 50 13.62 4.22 21.14
C SER A 50 14.81 4.53 22.05
N THR A 51 15.65 3.54 22.32
CA THR A 51 16.95 3.75 22.99
C THR A 51 18.07 3.56 21.99
N VAL A 52 18.89 4.60 21.78
CA VAL A 52 20.00 4.59 20.82
C VAL A 52 21.28 4.99 21.56
N ASN A 53 22.31 4.13 21.50
CA ASN A 53 23.59 4.35 22.18
C ASN A 53 23.45 4.67 23.70
N GLY A 54 22.47 4.04 24.36
CA GLY A 54 22.18 4.30 25.79
C GLY A 54 21.40 5.58 26.07
N ILE A 55 20.98 6.31 25.03
CA ILE A 55 20.18 7.54 25.15
C ILE A 55 18.73 7.23 24.78
N ASP A 56 17.80 7.51 25.68
CA ASP A 56 16.38 7.35 25.45
C ASP A 56 15.83 8.50 24.60
N HIS A 57 15.06 8.15 23.59
CA HIS A 57 14.37 9.04 22.69
C HIS A 57 12.87 8.81 22.88
N ASN A 58 12.20 9.67 23.63
CA ASN A 58 10.76 9.62 23.84
C ASN A 58 10.16 10.99 23.54
N PHE A 59 9.81 11.21 22.28
CA PHE A 59 9.30 12.49 21.82
C PHE A 59 8.27 12.34 20.69
N ILE A 60 7.54 13.41 20.45
CA ILE A 60 6.47 13.50 19.46
C ILE A 60 6.76 14.64 18.51
N LEU A 61 6.62 14.38 17.21
CA LEU A 61 6.51 15.40 16.18
C LEU A 61 5.04 15.63 15.85
N TYR A 62 4.58 16.87 15.97
CA TYR A 62 3.21 17.26 15.67
C TYR A 62 3.10 17.83 14.25
N LYS A 63 2.06 17.42 13.53
CA LYS A 63 1.76 17.92 12.18
C LYS A 63 2.91 17.75 11.19
N ALA A 64 3.72 16.71 11.35
CA ALA A 64 4.79 16.37 10.41
C ALA A 64 4.21 16.10 9.03
N LYS A 65 4.82 16.70 8.00
CA LYS A 65 4.49 16.48 6.59
C LYS A 65 5.31 15.32 6.07
N ALA A 66 4.72 14.52 5.21
CA ALA A 66 5.38 13.46 4.47
C ALA A 66 5.01 13.53 3.00
N HIS A 67 5.84 12.95 2.17
CA HIS A 67 5.63 12.85 0.73
C HIS A 67 5.80 11.43 0.24
N ASP A 68 5.29 11.21 -0.92
CA ASP A 68 5.49 10.05 -1.74
C ASP A 68 6.82 10.12 -2.51
N ARG A 69 7.30 9.03 -3.05
CA ARG A 69 8.47 8.96 -3.93
C ARG A 69 8.08 8.29 -5.25
N ASN A 70 7.13 8.90 -5.94
CA ASN A 70 6.80 8.49 -7.30
C ASN A 70 7.90 8.95 -8.25
N ASP A 71 8.41 8.05 -9.07
CA ASP A 71 9.37 8.35 -10.13
C ASP A 71 8.71 8.10 -11.49
N MET A 72 7.92 9.09 -11.93
CA MET A 72 7.22 9.02 -13.21
C MET A 72 8.19 8.89 -14.39
N ASP A 73 9.39 9.48 -14.27
CA ASP A 73 10.44 9.36 -15.30
C ASP A 73 10.95 7.92 -15.42
N ALA A 74 11.09 7.22 -14.29
CA ALA A 74 11.44 5.81 -14.30
C ALA A 74 10.34 4.95 -14.95
N ILE A 75 9.07 5.23 -14.70
CA ILE A 75 7.93 4.54 -15.33
C ILE A 75 7.96 4.75 -16.84
N VAL A 76 8.17 5.99 -17.31
CA VAL A 76 8.22 6.29 -18.74
C VAL A 76 9.40 5.63 -19.42
N LYS A 77 10.58 5.61 -18.77
CA LYS A 77 11.79 4.98 -19.32
C LYS A 77 11.75 3.47 -19.32
N LYS A 78 11.03 2.86 -18.36
CA LYS A 78 10.98 1.40 -18.15
C LYS A 78 9.56 0.91 -17.83
N PRO A 79 8.61 1.05 -18.75
CA PRO A 79 7.18 0.82 -18.48
C PRO A 79 6.80 -0.62 -18.14
N ILE A 80 7.72 -1.58 -18.30
CA ILE A 80 7.50 -3.02 -18.03
C ILE A 80 8.25 -3.46 -16.78
N GLU A 81 8.96 -2.56 -16.09
CA GLU A 81 9.66 -2.91 -14.85
C GLU A 81 8.65 -3.05 -13.70
N ILE A 82 8.40 -4.30 -13.28
CA ILE A 82 7.30 -4.72 -12.39
C ILE A 82 7.37 -4.09 -10.99
N SER A 83 8.51 -3.53 -10.60
CA SER A 83 8.78 -3.12 -9.22
C SER A 83 9.26 -1.68 -9.02
N VAL A 84 9.14 -0.82 -10.05
CA VAL A 84 9.64 0.57 -9.97
C VAL A 84 8.55 1.56 -10.28
N PRO A 85 8.50 2.67 -9.55
CA PRO A 85 9.01 2.97 -8.20
C PRO A 85 8.02 2.60 -7.12
N GLN A 86 6.72 2.57 -7.46
CA GLN A 86 5.58 2.17 -6.66
C GLN A 86 4.65 1.35 -7.54
N TYR A 87 4.20 0.24 -7.02
CA TYR A 87 3.43 -0.72 -7.78
C TYR A 87 2.33 -1.33 -6.92
N ASN A 88 1.32 -1.86 -7.58
CA ASN A 88 0.26 -2.58 -6.91
C ASN A 88 -0.08 -3.88 -7.63
N TYR A 89 -0.55 -4.85 -6.86
CA TYR A 89 -1.10 -6.11 -7.33
C TYR A 89 -2.48 -6.30 -6.76
N ARG A 90 -3.39 -6.84 -7.58
CA ARG A 90 -4.75 -7.14 -7.19
C ARG A 90 -5.19 -8.47 -7.73
N ILE A 91 -5.84 -9.26 -6.88
CA ILE A 91 -6.49 -10.51 -7.26
C ILE A 91 -7.94 -10.43 -6.79
N GLY A 92 -8.87 -10.43 -7.72
CA GLY A 92 -10.29 -10.36 -7.41
C GLY A 92 -11.02 -11.65 -7.78
N PHE A 93 -11.97 -12.05 -6.94
CA PHE A 93 -12.77 -13.24 -7.07
C PHE A 93 -14.24 -12.85 -7.25
N TYR A 94 -14.80 -13.13 -8.42
CA TYR A 94 -16.19 -12.81 -8.71
C TYR A 94 -17.15 -13.71 -7.93
N LEU A 95 -18.11 -13.06 -7.23
CA LEU A 95 -19.10 -13.72 -6.40
C LEU A 95 -20.41 -14.01 -7.15
N ASN A 96 -20.58 -13.48 -8.35
CA ASN A 96 -21.79 -13.67 -9.15
C ASN A 96 -21.50 -13.79 -10.65
N ARG A 97 -22.37 -14.50 -11.37
CA ARG A 97 -22.25 -14.74 -12.84
C ARG A 97 -22.22 -13.46 -13.67
N ALA A 98 -22.85 -12.39 -13.19
CA ALA A 98 -22.84 -11.10 -13.87
C ALA A 98 -21.50 -10.35 -13.71
N HIS A 99 -20.56 -10.87 -12.90
CA HIS A 99 -19.25 -10.26 -12.58
C HIS A 99 -19.38 -8.81 -12.08
N THR A 100 -20.44 -8.55 -11.30
CA THR A 100 -20.70 -7.22 -10.74
C THR A 100 -20.34 -7.09 -9.27
N LYS A 101 -20.01 -8.21 -8.61
CA LYS A 101 -19.60 -8.28 -7.21
C LYS A 101 -18.34 -9.13 -7.11
N ALA A 102 -17.35 -8.67 -6.35
CA ALA A 102 -16.14 -9.44 -6.10
C ALA A 102 -15.59 -9.17 -4.68
N ILE A 103 -14.78 -10.10 -4.20
CA ILE A 103 -13.80 -9.86 -3.14
C ILE A 103 -12.45 -9.72 -3.81
N GLU A 104 -11.71 -8.69 -3.43
CA GLU A 104 -10.39 -8.40 -3.99
C GLU A 104 -9.36 -8.37 -2.86
N ILE A 105 -8.26 -9.08 -3.06
CA ILE A 105 -7.04 -8.94 -2.25
C ILE A 105 -6.15 -7.99 -3.01
N ASN A 106 -5.74 -6.89 -2.36
CA ASN A 106 -4.80 -5.97 -2.95
C ASN A 106 -3.56 -5.78 -2.09
N TYR A 107 -2.48 -5.48 -2.78
CA TYR A 107 -1.22 -5.05 -2.24
C TYR A 107 -0.81 -3.75 -2.92
N ASP A 108 -0.73 -2.68 -2.14
CA ASP A 108 -0.24 -1.38 -2.62
C ASP A 108 1.14 -1.13 -1.99
N HIS A 109 2.18 -1.11 -2.85
CA HIS A 109 3.53 -0.75 -2.45
C HIS A 109 3.66 0.76 -2.51
N THR A 110 3.51 1.39 -1.36
CA THR A 110 3.50 2.84 -1.19
C THR A 110 4.76 3.31 -0.48
N LYS A 111 5.07 4.60 -0.53
CA LYS A 111 6.24 5.18 0.13
C LYS A 111 5.80 6.37 0.97
N TYR A 112 6.20 6.36 2.24
CA TYR A 112 5.91 7.43 3.17
C TYR A 112 7.21 7.99 3.72
N ILE A 113 7.59 9.21 3.31
CA ILE A 113 8.86 9.85 3.65
C ILE A 113 8.56 11.15 4.35
N VAL A 114 8.95 11.27 5.60
CA VAL A 114 8.85 12.51 6.37
C VAL A 114 9.91 13.47 5.84
N TYR A 115 9.52 14.74 5.55
CA TYR A 115 10.48 15.75 5.11
C TYR A 115 11.50 16.03 6.21
N ASP A 116 12.77 15.92 5.88
CA ASP A 116 13.86 16.43 6.72
C ASP A 116 13.83 17.97 6.74
N ASP A 117 14.45 18.57 7.71
CA ASP A 117 14.60 20.04 7.85
C ASP A 117 13.27 20.83 7.90
N GLN A 118 12.12 20.18 7.96
CA GLN A 118 10.84 20.86 8.15
C GLN A 118 10.71 21.40 9.60
N VAL A 119 10.17 22.58 9.73
CA VAL A 119 9.82 23.11 11.05
C VAL A 119 8.57 22.42 11.56
N VAL A 120 8.67 21.72 12.69
CA VAL A 120 7.60 21.00 13.37
C VAL A 120 7.59 21.34 14.84
N HIS A 121 6.42 21.30 15.46
CA HIS A 121 6.35 21.34 16.92
C HIS A 121 6.78 19.97 17.46
N ALA A 122 7.85 19.96 18.26
CA ALA A 122 8.40 18.76 18.85
C ALA A 122 8.33 18.83 20.38
N LYS A 123 7.89 17.73 21.01
CA LYS A 123 7.72 17.66 22.47
C LYS A 123 8.15 16.31 23.02
N GLY A 124 8.95 16.32 24.07
CA GLY A 124 9.39 15.13 24.77
C GLY A 124 10.83 15.22 25.24
N ASN A 125 11.50 14.08 25.28
CA ASN A 125 12.85 13.96 25.82
C ASN A 125 13.79 13.26 24.84
N ILE A 126 15.04 13.74 24.81
CA ILE A 126 16.20 13.00 24.29
C ILE A 126 17.22 12.95 25.44
N GLY A 127 17.39 11.76 26.02
CA GLY A 127 18.10 11.59 27.28
C GLY A 127 17.42 12.36 28.40
N SER A 128 18.21 13.16 29.13
CA SER A 128 17.73 14.07 30.18
C SER A 128 17.17 15.40 29.66
N ASN A 129 17.35 15.72 28.38
CA ASN A 129 16.97 16.98 27.79
C ASN A 129 15.49 16.96 27.38
N TYR A 130 14.66 17.68 28.11
CA TYR A 130 13.26 17.96 27.76
C TYR A 130 13.16 19.13 26.80
N PHE A 131 12.26 19.03 25.82
CA PHE A 131 11.91 20.12 24.91
C PHE A 131 10.41 20.15 24.63
N ASP A 132 9.89 21.35 24.40
CA ASP A 132 8.50 21.61 23.96
C ASP A 132 8.56 22.91 23.14
N LYS A 133 8.89 22.78 21.86
CA LYS A 133 9.18 23.91 20.97
C LYS A 133 9.06 23.56 19.49
N ASP A 134 8.93 24.59 18.68
CA ASP A 134 9.09 24.47 17.24
C ASP A 134 10.59 24.33 16.89
N THR A 135 10.91 23.32 16.12
CA THR A 135 12.28 23.01 15.70
C THR A 135 12.29 22.26 14.37
N SER A 136 13.43 22.21 13.76
CA SER A 136 13.71 21.31 12.62
C SER A 136 14.77 20.29 13.04
N PHE A 137 14.75 19.15 12.35
CA PHE A 137 15.74 18.09 12.53
C PHE A 137 16.35 17.76 11.18
N THR A 138 17.66 17.73 11.15
CA THR A 138 18.42 17.24 9.98
C THR A 138 18.27 15.73 9.85
N PHE A 139 18.60 15.19 8.66
CA PHE A 139 18.63 13.75 8.40
C PHE A 139 19.42 12.95 9.48
N ASN A 140 20.52 13.49 9.96
CA ASN A 140 21.36 12.82 10.97
C ASN A 140 20.77 12.89 12.38
N GLU A 141 19.91 13.85 12.68
CA GLU A 141 19.28 13.97 13.99
C GLU A 141 18.02 13.11 14.07
N VAL A 142 17.07 13.31 13.16
CA VAL A 142 15.81 12.56 13.10
C VAL A 142 15.39 12.41 11.65
N HIS A 143 15.50 11.21 11.09
CA HIS A 143 14.94 10.84 9.81
C HIS A 143 13.98 9.66 9.97
N PHE A 144 12.87 9.67 9.23
CA PHE A 144 11.87 8.62 9.33
C PHE A 144 11.16 8.39 7.99
N GLU A 145 11.25 7.16 7.50
CA GLU A 145 10.60 6.78 6.26
C GLU A 145 10.18 5.30 6.20
N HIS A 146 9.24 5.01 5.29
CA HIS A 146 8.86 3.68 4.86
C HIS A 146 9.12 3.54 3.34
N THR A 147 10.38 3.59 2.91
CA THR A 147 10.75 3.64 1.49
C THR A 147 10.86 2.30 0.81
N ASN A 148 11.17 1.25 1.55
CA ASN A 148 11.05 -0.13 1.04
C ASN A 148 9.61 -0.65 1.17
N GLY A 149 8.66 0.29 1.26
CA GLY A 149 7.24 0.13 1.28
C GLY A 149 6.60 0.42 2.64
N ALA A 150 5.62 1.32 2.62
CA ALA A 150 4.62 1.44 3.68
C ALA A 150 3.64 0.25 3.64
N ASN A 151 3.53 -0.41 2.49
CA ASN A 151 2.89 -1.68 2.17
C ASN A 151 1.51 -1.91 2.81
N PHE A 152 0.47 -1.63 2.03
CA PHE A 152 -0.92 -1.84 2.42
C PHE A 152 -1.42 -3.17 1.84
N TYR A 153 -1.78 -4.10 2.71
CA TYR A 153 -2.43 -5.37 2.35
C TYR A 153 -3.88 -5.29 2.76
N GLN A 154 -4.81 -5.23 1.80
CA GLN A 154 -6.23 -5.04 2.07
C GLN A 154 -7.09 -6.13 1.43
N ILE A 155 -8.24 -6.39 2.06
CA ILE A 155 -9.33 -7.16 1.47
C ILE A 155 -10.47 -6.18 1.22
N ASN A 156 -10.88 -6.07 -0.04
CA ASN A 156 -11.90 -5.15 -0.50
C ASN A 156 -13.14 -5.90 -0.99
N TYR A 157 -14.30 -5.39 -0.67
CA TYR A 157 -15.52 -5.67 -1.43
C TYR A 157 -15.56 -4.76 -2.64
N VAL A 158 -15.86 -5.33 -3.81
CA VAL A 158 -15.91 -4.62 -5.09
C VAL A 158 -17.33 -4.68 -5.66
N ARG A 159 -17.85 -3.53 -6.05
CA ARG A 159 -19.09 -3.42 -6.79
C ARG A 159 -18.86 -2.76 -8.13
N GLN A 160 -19.37 -3.39 -9.20
CA GLN A 160 -19.24 -2.90 -10.56
C GLN A 160 -20.61 -2.63 -11.20
N TYR A 161 -20.67 -1.60 -12.05
CA TYR A 161 -21.84 -1.19 -12.80
C TYR A 161 -21.48 -1.05 -14.27
N GLN A 162 -22.15 -1.80 -15.14
CA GLN A 162 -21.91 -1.73 -16.57
C GLN A 162 -22.47 -0.42 -17.12
N LEU A 163 -21.60 0.47 -17.60
CA LEU A 163 -21.98 1.76 -18.20
C LEU A 163 -22.19 1.65 -19.71
N LYS A 164 -21.32 0.91 -20.39
CA LYS A 164 -21.38 0.73 -21.84
C LYS A 164 -21.17 -0.72 -22.21
N LYS A 165 -22.06 -1.22 -23.06
CA LYS A 165 -22.00 -2.56 -23.63
C LYS A 165 -22.10 -2.44 -25.16
N ASN A 166 -21.27 -3.17 -25.86
CA ASN A 166 -21.46 -3.40 -27.27
C ASN A 166 -22.15 -4.78 -27.43
N SER A 167 -22.67 -5.13 -28.61
CA SER A 167 -23.48 -6.36 -28.84
C SER A 167 -22.82 -7.66 -28.31
N ARG A 168 -21.51 -7.70 -28.14
CA ARG A 168 -20.77 -8.92 -27.78
C ARG A 168 -19.99 -8.84 -26.45
N ARG A 169 -19.84 -7.63 -25.83
CA ARG A 169 -19.04 -7.48 -24.61
C ARG A 169 -19.36 -6.20 -23.84
N THR A 170 -19.09 -6.19 -22.54
CA THR A 170 -18.97 -4.97 -21.74
C THR A 170 -17.72 -4.21 -22.19
N VAL A 171 -17.83 -2.90 -22.37
CA VAL A 171 -16.73 -2.03 -22.80
C VAL A 171 -16.28 -1.12 -21.65
N LEU A 172 -17.24 -0.58 -20.88
CA LEU A 172 -16.96 0.35 -19.79
C LEU A 172 -17.78 -0.02 -18.57
N THR A 173 -17.13 -0.01 -17.43
CA THR A 173 -17.73 -0.30 -16.12
C THR A 173 -17.30 0.77 -15.14
N ALA A 174 -18.24 1.38 -14.41
CA ALA A 174 -17.93 2.11 -13.19
C ALA A 174 -17.81 1.12 -12.04
N LEU A 175 -16.98 1.44 -11.05
CA LEU A 175 -16.80 0.59 -9.87
C LEU A 175 -16.51 1.41 -8.62
N TRP A 176 -16.85 0.82 -7.49
CA TRP A 176 -16.32 1.23 -6.21
C TRP A 176 -15.86 0.01 -5.42
N LYS A 177 -14.92 0.25 -4.52
CA LYS A 177 -14.36 -0.74 -3.61
C LYS A 177 -14.29 -0.13 -2.21
N ALA A 178 -14.42 -0.96 -1.21
CA ALA A 178 -14.16 -0.56 0.18
C ALA A 178 -13.63 -1.76 0.95
N GLY A 179 -12.69 -1.51 1.83
CA GLY A 179 -12.07 -2.58 2.59
C GLY A 179 -11.14 -2.11 3.69
N ALA A 180 -10.56 -3.09 4.35
CA ALA A 180 -9.63 -2.91 5.44
C ALA A 180 -8.48 -3.91 5.32
N GLY A 181 -7.41 -3.66 6.05
CA GLY A 181 -6.24 -4.50 5.98
C GLY A 181 -5.17 -4.19 7.00
N ILE A 182 -4.01 -4.79 6.79
CA ILE A 182 -2.83 -4.67 7.63
C ILE A 182 -1.73 -3.88 6.94
N LEU A 183 -0.89 -3.26 7.75
CA LEU A 183 0.28 -2.51 7.34
C LEU A 183 1.54 -3.33 7.65
N ILE A 184 2.37 -3.55 6.63
CA ILE A 184 3.63 -4.29 6.77
C ILE A 184 4.79 -3.45 6.22
N PRO A 185 5.19 -2.37 6.92
CA PRO A 185 6.26 -1.51 6.46
C PRO A 185 7.62 -2.16 6.61
N LYS A 186 8.57 -1.64 5.84
CA LYS A 186 10.00 -1.70 6.13
C LYS A 186 10.44 -0.28 6.46
N THR A 187 10.71 -0.03 7.74
CA THR A 187 11.04 1.30 8.24
C THR A 187 12.54 1.55 8.16
N ASP A 188 12.92 2.69 7.60
CA ASP A 188 14.27 3.27 7.69
C ASP A 188 14.21 4.48 8.62
N ILE A 189 15.05 4.50 9.63
CA ILE A 189 15.06 5.53 10.67
C ILE A 189 16.46 5.91 11.05
N THR A 190 16.71 7.22 11.18
CA THR A 190 17.91 7.75 11.83
C THR A 190 17.52 8.46 13.12
N LEU A 191 18.16 8.15 14.20
CA LEU A 191 18.07 8.90 15.47
C LEU A 191 19.49 9.12 16.02
N SER A 192 19.83 10.39 16.27
CA SER A 192 21.12 10.82 16.84
C SER A 192 22.32 10.20 16.11
N GLY A 193 22.33 10.28 14.77
CA GLY A 193 23.40 9.78 13.92
C GLY A 193 23.41 8.27 13.66
N LYS A 194 22.54 7.50 14.31
CA LYS A 194 22.45 6.05 14.08
C LYS A 194 21.28 5.73 13.14
N ARG A 195 21.61 5.32 11.93
CA ARG A 195 20.62 4.81 10.94
C ARG A 195 20.39 3.32 11.13
N VAL A 196 19.10 2.93 11.02
CA VAL A 196 18.65 1.53 11.08
C VAL A 196 17.64 1.29 9.96
N ASP A 197 18.03 0.44 8.99
CA ASP A 197 17.12 -0.12 7.99
C ASP A 197 16.50 -1.40 8.56
N ASN A 198 15.26 -1.30 9.02
CA ASN A 198 14.56 -2.37 9.71
C ASN A 198 14.08 -3.47 8.74
N ARG A 199 13.64 -4.60 9.29
CA ARG A 199 12.95 -5.67 8.57
C ARG A 199 11.47 -5.34 8.38
N PHE A 200 10.79 -6.07 7.49
CA PHE A 200 9.33 -6.05 7.39
C PHE A 200 8.67 -6.51 8.69
N HIS A 201 7.64 -5.79 9.12
CA HIS A 201 6.94 -6.05 10.37
C HIS A 201 5.47 -5.66 10.25
N ILE A 202 4.55 -6.47 10.79
CA ILE A 202 3.14 -6.09 10.90
C ILE A 202 3.04 -4.96 11.92
N ALA A 203 2.74 -3.76 11.46
CA ALA A 203 2.85 -2.55 12.27
C ALA A 203 1.52 -1.86 12.54
N GLY A 204 0.41 -2.33 11.98
CA GLY A 204 -0.87 -1.65 12.18
C GLY A 204 -1.93 -2.08 11.18
N TYR A 205 -2.91 -1.22 10.99
CA TYR A 205 -4.06 -1.46 10.14
C TYR A 205 -4.41 -0.25 9.28
N CYS A 206 -5.09 -0.51 8.17
CA CYS A 206 -5.63 0.52 7.29
C CYS A 206 -7.05 0.18 6.83
N PHE A 207 -7.76 1.19 6.39
CA PHE A 207 -9.02 1.04 5.68
C PHE A 207 -9.14 2.14 4.63
N GLY A 208 -9.95 1.88 3.60
CA GLY A 208 -10.15 2.84 2.54
C GLY A 208 -11.33 2.51 1.66
N ALA A 209 -11.72 3.52 0.88
CA ALA A 209 -12.70 3.41 -0.18
C ALA A 209 -12.08 3.93 -1.48
N GLU A 210 -12.43 3.26 -2.58
CA GLU A 210 -11.89 3.50 -3.92
C GLU A 210 -13.03 3.58 -4.92
N GLY A 211 -12.92 4.48 -5.89
CA GLY A 211 -13.89 4.64 -6.97
C GLY A 211 -13.21 4.92 -8.30
N GLY A 212 -13.80 4.45 -9.39
CA GLY A 212 -13.25 4.67 -10.71
C GLY A 212 -13.93 3.90 -11.83
N ALA A 213 -13.18 3.64 -12.89
CA ALA A 213 -13.69 2.99 -14.08
C ALA A 213 -12.73 1.93 -14.63
N ARG A 214 -13.31 0.88 -15.19
CA ARG A 214 -12.62 -0.19 -15.90
C ARG A 214 -13.04 -0.17 -17.37
N TRP A 215 -12.06 -0.11 -18.25
CA TRP A 215 -12.26 -0.12 -19.70
C TRP A 215 -11.70 -1.40 -20.30
N TYR A 216 -12.56 -2.21 -20.91
CA TYR A 216 -12.21 -3.46 -21.53
C TYR A 216 -11.74 -3.27 -22.99
N ILE A 217 -10.47 -3.52 -23.24
CA ILE A 217 -9.87 -3.51 -24.58
C ILE A 217 -10.29 -4.75 -25.35
N SER A 218 -10.37 -5.89 -24.67
CA SER A 218 -10.82 -7.17 -25.23
C SER A 218 -11.87 -7.81 -24.33
N ARG A 219 -12.24 -9.08 -24.56
CA ARG A 219 -13.14 -9.82 -23.66
C ARG A 219 -12.53 -10.10 -22.29
N LYS A 220 -11.21 -10.07 -22.20
CA LYS A 220 -10.45 -10.47 -21.01
C LYS A 220 -9.51 -9.37 -20.50
N LEU A 221 -8.92 -8.60 -21.42
CA LEU A 221 -7.96 -7.56 -21.08
C LEU A 221 -8.65 -6.22 -20.82
N PHE A 222 -8.26 -5.54 -19.76
CA PHE A 222 -8.82 -4.23 -19.38
C PHE A 222 -7.76 -3.32 -18.76
N PHE A 223 -8.03 -2.02 -18.82
CA PHE A 223 -7.42 -0.99 -17.99
C PHE A 223 -8.39 -0.58 -16.91
N GLU A 224 -7.87 -0.23 -15.72
CA GLU A 224 -8.65 0.33 -14.64
C GLU A 224 -7.92 1.55 -14.08
N GLY A 225 -8.66 2.65 -13.95
CA GLY A 225 -8.19 3.87 -13.28
C GLY A 225 -9.09 4.17 -12.10
N THR A 226 -8.49 4.38 -10.92
CA THR A 226 -9.24 4.62 -9.69
C THR A 226 -8.58 5.67 -8.82
N ALA A 227 -9.40 6.32 -7.99
CA ALA A 227 -8.99 7.19 -6.89
C ALA A 227 -9.43 6.55 -5.59
N LYS A 228 -8.52 6.48 -4.61
CA LYS A 228 -8.70 5.86 -3.31
C LYS A 228 -8.44 6.88 -2.21
N ALA A 229 -9.29 6.92 -1.21
CA ALA A 229 -9.07 7.66 0.03
C ALA A 229 -9.15 6.71 1.22
N GLY A 230 -8.32 6.92 2.22
CA GLY A 230 -8.29 6.04 3.36
C GLY A 230 -7.51 6.59 4.56
N PHE A 231 -7.34 5.71 5.51
CA PHE A 231 -6.66 5.98 6.77
C PHE A 231 -5.72 4.82 7.11
N ALA A 232 -4.50 5.17 7.52
CA ALA A 232 -3.48 4.23 7.98
C ALA A 232 -3.09 4.57 9.42
N ASN A 233 -2.99 3.54 10.27
CA ASN A 233 -2.59 3.66 11.66
C ASN A 233 -1.48 2.65 11.97
N TYR A 234 -0.26 3.15 12.03
CA TYR A 234 0.92 2.39 12.45
C TYR A 234 1.05 2.47 13.96
N THR A 235 0.65 1.40 14.64
CA THR A 235 0.65 1.31 16.10
C THR A 235 1.92 0.69 16.65
N ASN A 236 2.76 0.10 15.78
CA ASN A 236 3.92 -0.69 16.22
C ASN A 236 5.00 -0.79 15.12
N ALA A 237 5.28 0.31 14.40
CA ALA A 237 6.38 0.31 13.44
C ALA A 237 7.73 0.16 14.17
N LEU A 238 8.67 -0.56 13.56
CA LEU A 238 10.00 -0.74 14.15
C LEU A 238 10.77 0.57 14.14
N GLY A 239 11.33 0.93 15.29
CA GLY A 239 12.22 2.07 15.49
C GLY A 239 13.69 1.70 15.49
N ALA A 240 14.53 2.60 15.98
CA ALA A 240 15.96 2.32 16.23
C ALA A 240 16.13 1.60 17.58
N GLY A 241 17.17 0.80 17.74
CA GLY A 241 17.54 0.19 19.01
C GLY A 241 16.43 -0.63 19.69
N ASN A 242 15.71 -1.46 18.94
CA ASN A 242 14.51 -2.20 19.41
C ASN A 242 13.31 -1.32 19.79
N GLY A 243 13.36 -0.02 19.50
CA GLY A 243 12.27 0.92 19.76
C GLY A 243 11.08 0.74 18.85
N ARG A 244 10.10 1.63 19.06
CA ARG A 244 8.85 1.67 18.26
C ARG A 244 8.54 3.09 17.83
N VAL A 245 7.92 3.19 16.68
CA VAL A 245 7.35 4.44 16.16
C VAL A 245 5.87 4.25 15.90
N ASN A 246 5.06 5.15 16.43
CA ASN A 246 3.62 5.15 16.22
C ASN A 246 3.20 6.40 15.45
N HIS A 247 2.45 6.24 14.38
CA HIS A 247 1.91 7.37 13.65
C HIS A 247 0.65 6.98 12.88
N LYS A 248 -0.13 8.00 12.48
CA LYS A 248 -1.35 7.80 11.72
C LYS A 248 -1.57 8.95 10.76
N PHE A 249 -2.17 8.66 9.62
CA PHE A 249 -2.49 9.65 8.59
C PHE A 249 -3.68 9.22 7.74
N GLY A 250 -4.35 10.23 7.16
CA GLY A 250 -5.22 10.01 6.02
C GLY A 250 -4.39 10.03 4.74
N TYR A 251 -4.81 9.26 3.74
CA TYR A 251 -4.16 9.23 2.43
C TYR A 251 -5.16 9.36 1.29
N PHE A 252 -4.69 9.91 0.19
CA PHE A 252 -5.34 9.88 -1.10
C PHE A 252 -4.39 9.27 -2.11
N GLU A 253 -4.90 8.38 -2.96
CA GLU A 253 -4.09 7.59 -3.90
C GLU A 253 -4.75 7.58 -5.26
N LEU A 254 -3.98 7.82 -6.33
CA LEU A 254 -4.39 7.58 -7.71
C LEU A 254 -3.71 6.31 -8.21
N ILE A 255 -4.50 5.45 -8.84
CA ILE A 255 -4.09 4.09 -9.22
C ILE A 255 -4.45 3.86 -10.68
N GLY A 256 -3.47 3.38 -11.45
CA GLY A 256 -3.66 2.93 -12.83
C GLY A 256 -3.18 1.49 -12.98
N THR A 257 -4.04 0.59 -13.45
CA THR A 257 -3.71 -0.84 -13.61
C THR A 257 -4.09 -1.37 -14.98
N ILE A 258 -3.35 -2.39 -15.41
CA ILE A 258 -3.76 -3.31 -16.46
C ILE A 258 -4.20 -4.63 -15.81
N GLY A 259 -5.27 -5.23 -16.31
CA GLY A 259 -5.79 -6.45 -15.73
C GLY A 259 -6.31 -7.44 -16.74
N TYR A 260 -6.45 -8.68 -16.27
CA TYR A 260 -6.91 -9.81 -17.08
C TYR A 260 -7.99 -10.59 -16.32
N ASP A 261 -9.15 -10.79 -16.98
CA ASP A 261 -10.30 -11.55 -16.48
C ASP A 261 -10.21 -13.02 -16.90
N ILE A 262 -10.40 -13.93 -15.95
CA ILE A 262 -10.61 -15.37 -16.16
C ILE A 262 -12.03 -15.69 -15.70
N LYS A 263 -12.92 -15.97 -16.65
CA LYS A 263 -14.33 -16.29 -16.41
C LYS A 263 -14.51 -17.80 -16.43
N PHE A 264 -15.29 -18.29 -15.47
CA PHE A 264 -15.64 -19.72 -15.36
C PHE A 264 -17.03 -19.98 -15.95
#